data_1fd7747402d24dcd237e2ae9e5101be5
#
_entry.id   1fd7747402d24dcd237e2ae9e5101be5
#
_cell.length_a   1.000
_cell.length_b   1.000
_cell.length_c   1.000
_cell.angle_alpha   90.00
_cell.angle_beta   90.00
_cell.angle_gamma   90.00
#
_symmetry.space_group_name_H-M   'P 1'
#
loop_
_entity.id
_entity.type
_entity.pdbx_description
1 polymer ?
#
loop_
_entity_poly.entity_id
_entity_poly.type
_entity_poly.pdbx_seq_one_letter_code
_entity_poly.pdbx_strand_id
1 'polypeptide(L)'
;MPVRTAGNGNAIEGSAFLRASHAAGMLRALIPIGVLTVRSWAWLMAMGVGVACCWAMDSSAAQTYPQVSVYAHRGASALLPEHTLAAYAQAISDGADYIEPDLVMSKDGVMLARHENEIGSTTDVASHPEFASRRTRKLIDGQQVEGWFTEDFTIAELRTLYARERLPQIRGTAFDGQFRIATLDEIISFLVQQAGRANRGIGLAPEIKHGSYFKSIGLPMEDKLLASLQGNSYTKVAPILLQSFETANLRQIRAKLGKDSNIRLLQLLDGGDEKPADVALAGGTLTYAQMMTPAGLGDIARYADAIGVERRALVPLDAQGKLAAPTALIGDAHAAGLQVVAYSFRPENPFLPPALRQGAENARNPDASVAEIRAYLQAGIDAFFTDDPALGRRAVDGGS
;
A
#
# COMPACT_ATOMS: atom_id res chain seq x y z
N MET A 1 39.52 -41.50 -26.07
CA MET A 1 40.25 -42.44 -25.21
C MET A 1 40.14 -41.99 -23.78
N PRO A 2 39.71 -42.88 -22.91
CA PRO A 2 39.36 -42.56 -21.51
C PRO A 2 40.47 -42.97 -20.55
N VAL A 3 40.46 -42.46 -19.31
CA VAL A 3 40.85 -43.16 -18.06
C VAL A 3 40.09 -42.52 -16.93
N ARG A 4 39.20 -43.15 -16.38
CA ARG A 4 38.85 -43.84 -15.12
C ARG A 4 39.93 -43.74 -14.02
N THR A 5 39.47 -43.41 -12.80
CA THR A 5 39.27 -44.29 -11.62
C THR A 5 38.86 -43.37 -10.47
N ALA A 6 37.72 -43.55 -9.79
CA ALA A 6 37.36 -44.56 -8.81
C ALA A 6 37.99 -44.35 -7.42
N GLY A 7 37.14 -44.19 -6.43
CA GLY A 7 37.25 -44.91 -5.19
C GLY A 7 36.66 -44.22 -3.98
N ASN A 8 35.53 -44.74 -3.52
CA ASN A 8 35.18 -45.19 -2.14
C ASN A 8 35.39 -44.18 -0.98
N GLY A 9 34.49 -43.99 -0.03
CA GLY A 9 33.46 -44.89 0.50
C GLY A 9 33.48 -44.82 2.02
N ASN A 10 32.34 -45.09 2.63
CA ASN A 10 32.01 -45.32 4.06
C ASN A 10 31.36 -44.12 4.75
N ALA A 11 30.08 -44.11 5.05
CA ALA A 11 29.20 -45.00 5.82
C ALA A 11 29.74 -45.35 7.22
N ILE A 12 28.95 -45.05 8.22
CA ILE A 12 28.54 -45.88 9.37
C ILE A 12 27.96 -44.97 10.43
N GLU A 13 26.67 -45.11 10.70
CA GLU A 13 26.03 -45.60 11.94
C GLU A 13 26.23 -44.71 13.18
N GLY A 14 25.27 -44.45 14.05
CA GLY A 14 24.02 -45.11 14.28
C GLY A 14 23.58 -44.77 15.70
N SER A 15 22.27 -44.81 15.92
CA SER A 15 21.59 -45.20 17.17
C SER A 15 21.95 -44.45 18.47
N ALA A 16 21.07 -44.20 19.42
CA ALA A 16 19.86 -44.85 19.85
C ALA A 16 19.14 -43.98 20.91
N PHE A 17 17.84 -44.06 20.88
CA PHE A 17 16.91 -44.22 22.01
C PHE A 17 17.40 -43.95 23.43
N LEU A 18 16.65 -43.10 24.14
CA LEU A 18 16.16 -43.49 25.46
C LEU A 18 14.86 -42.73 25.81
N ARG A 19 13.78 -43.48 25.94
CA ARG A 19 12.54 -43.11 26.64
C ARG A 19 12.79 -43.26 28.13
N ALA A 20 12.21 -42.37 28.92
CA ALA A 20 11.83 -42.70 30.30
C ALA A 20 10.55 -41.92 30.66
N SER A 21 9.52 -42.68 30.83
CA SER A 21 8.24 -42.35 31.46
C SER A 21 8.40 -42.54 33.01
N HIS A 22 7.62 -41.78 33.75
CA HIS A 22 6.87 -42.17 35.00
C HIS A 22 6.48 -40.86 35.68
N ALA A 23 5.26 -40.58 35.88
CA ALA A 23 4.14 -41.08 36.64
C ALA A 23 3.93 -40.28 37.95
N ALA A 24 2.77 -39.70 37.99
CA ALA A 24 1.78 -39.57 39.04
C ALA A 24 2.21 -39.10 40.45
N GLY A 25 1.49 -38.13 40.95
CA GLY A 25 1.43 -37.76 42.36
C GLY A 25 0.28 -36.78 42.63
N MET A 26 -0.92 -37.32 42.79
CA MET A 26 -2.08 -36.59 43.35
C MET A 26 -1.79 -36.32 44.84
N LEU A 27 -2.10 -35.13 45.33
CA LEU A 27 -2.54 -34.95 46.72
C LEU A 27 -3.61 -33.86 46.78
N ARG A 28 -4.83 -34.30 47.09
CA ARG A 28 -5.94 -33.48 47.56
C ARG A 28 -5.72 -33.15 49.04
N ALA A 29 -6.00 -31.92 49.42
CA ALA A 29 -6.34 -31.62 50.82
C ALA A 29 -7.49 -30.63 50.86
N LEU A 30 -8.50 -31.02 51.63
CA LEU A 30 -9.80 -30.43 51.87
C LEU A 30 -9.75 -29.41 53.03
N ILE A 31 -10.38 -28.27 52.84
CA ILE A 31 -11.33 -27.47 53.69
C ILE A 31 -11.11 -27.44 55.22
N PRO A 32 -11.34 -26.29 55.91
CA PRO A 32 -12.71 -26.04 56.33
C PRO A 32 -13.19 -24.55 56.28
N ILE A 33 -14.50 -24.46 56.13
CA ILE A 33 -15.38 -23.32 56.28
C ILE A 33 -15.44 -22.88 57.76
N GLY A 34 -15.31 -21.60 58.00
CA GLY A 34 -15.58 -21.00 59.32
C GLY A 34 -16.49 -19.78 59.15
N VAL A 35 -17.74 -19.97 59.47
CA VAL A 35 -18.74 -18.90 59.68
C VAL A 35 -18.61 -18.37 61.09
N LEU A 36 -18.55 -17.06 61.30
CA LEU A 36 -19.06 -16.41 62.51
C LEU A 36 -19.15 -14.87 62.37
N THR A 37 -20.34 -14.43 62.30
CA THR A 37 -21.12 -13.45 63.13
C THR A 37 -20.65 -12.00 63.20
N VAL A 38 -21.65 -11.21 62.83
CA VAL A 38 -21.88 -9.76 62.99
C VAL A 38 -21.69 -9.32 64.46
N ARG A 39 -21.00 -8.22 64.69
CA ARG A 39 -21.36 -7.27 65.78
C ARG A 39 -20.97 -5.84 65.42
N SER A 40 -21.95 -5.00 65.38
CA SER A 40 -21.95 -3.56 65.31
C SER A 40 -21.14 -2.90 66.47
N TRP A 41 -20.43 -1.83 66.19
CA TRP A 41 -20.32 -0.70 67.12
C TRP A 41 -19.99 0.58 66.32
N ALA A 42 -20.82 1.56 66.50
CA ALA A 42 -20.73 2.94 65.98
C ALA A 42 -19.83 3.78 66.89
N TRP A 43 -19.55 4.99 66.43
CA TRP A 43 -18.97 6.21 67.01
C TRP A 43 -17.46 6.42 66.69
N LEU A 44 -17.15 7.42 65.88
CA LEU A 44 -16.82 8.83 66.21
C LEU A 44 -16.31 9.57 64.94
N MET A 45 -16.87 10.71 64.72
CA MET A 45 -16.44 11.73 63.74
C MET A 45 -15.05 12.27 64.12
N ALA A 46 -14.16 12.40 63.15
CA ALA A 46 -13.10 13.41 63.17
C ALA A 46 -12.93 13.94 61.73
N MET A 47 -13.23 15.22 61.54
CA MET A 47 -12.97 15.98 60.34
C MET A 47 -11.48 16.01 60.06
N GLY A 48 -11.11 15.53 58.90
CA GLY A 48 -9.83 15.78 58.27
C GLY A 48 -10.07 16.16 56.84
N VAL A 49 -10.06 17.46 56.52
CA VAL A 49 -10.07 17.97 55.16
C VAL A 49 -8.72 17.65 54.53
N GLY A 50 -8.61 16.48 53.96
CA GLY A 50 -7.50 16.11 53.09
C GLY A 50 -7.87 16.47 51.66
N VAL A 51 -7.32 17.56 51.12
CA VAL A 51 -7.34 17.85 49.66
C VAL A 51 -6.52 16.78 49.00
N ALA A 52 -7.16 15.67 48.63
CA ALA A 52 -6.61 14.73 47.68
C ALA A 52 -6.64 15.39 46.27
N CYS A 53 -5.54 15.99 45.86
CA CYS A 53 -5.27 16.25 44.46
C CYS A 53 -5.24 14.89 43.74
N CYS A 54 -6.40 14.43 43.25
CA CYS A 54 -6.47 13.41 42.21
C CYS A 54 -5.82 14.00 40.97
N TRP A 55 -4.55 13.70 40.75
CA TRP A 55 -3.98 13.72 39.43
C TRP A 55 -4.74 12.64 38.63
N ALA A 56 -5.79 13.05 37.94
CA ALA A 56 -6.33 12.28 36.84
C ALA A 56 -5.21 12.23 35.80
N MET A 57 -4.41 11.17 35.81
CA MET A 57 -3.67 10.78 34.63
C MET A 57 -4.73 10.40 33.61
N ASP A 58 -5.03 11.34 32.73
CA ASP A 58 -5.70 11.03 31.47
C ASP A 58 -4.78 10.06 30.72
N SER A 59 -4.93 8.78 31.01
CA SER A 59 -4.50 7.73 30.10
C SER A 59 -5.48 7.77 28.92
N SER A 60 -5.28 8.74 28.05
CA SER A 60 -5.90 8.75 26.74
C SER A 60 -5.41 7.50 26.02
N ALA A 61 -6.15 6.40 26.16
CA ALA A 61 -5.92 5.24 25.33
C ALA A 61 -5.93 5.71 23.88
N ALA A 62 -4.83 5.43 23.15
CA ALA A 62 -4.72 5.87 21.78
C ALA A 62 -5.87 5.26 20.99
N GLN A 63 -6.60 6.09 20.25
CA GLN A 63 -7.74 5.67 19.43
C GLN A 63 -7.24 4.72 18.33
N THR A 64 -7.92 3.57 18.16
CA THR A 64 -7.63 2.58 17.13
C THR A 64 -8.67 2.61 16.02
N TYR A 65 -8.27 2.20 14.80
CA TYR A 65 -9.12 2.21 13.60
C TYR A 65 -9.05 0.86 12.87
N PRO A 66 -9.49 -0.25 13.48
CA PRO A 66 -9.24 -1.61 12.99
C PRO A 66 -9.90 -1.92 11.62
N GLN A 67 -10.86 -1.11 11.19
CA GLN A 67 -11.54 -1.27 9.89
C GLN A 67 -10.80 -0.55 8.73
N VAL A 68 -9.79 0.27 9.01
CA VAL A 68 -9.08 1.04 7.98
C VAL A 68 -7.92 0.24 7.42
N SER A 69 -7.86 0.10 6.10
CA SER A 69 -6.79 -0.63 5.41
C SER A 69 -5.58 0.24 5.11
N VAL A 70 -4.39 -0.33 5.28
CA VAL A 70 -3.09 0.29 4.96
C VAL A 70 -2.58 -0.27 3.64
N TYR A 71 -2.50 0.58 2.62
CA TYR A 71 -1.98 0.23 1.30
C TYR A 71 -0.53 0.69 1.18
N ALA A 72 0.36 -0.26 0.90
CA ALA A 72 1.78 0.01 0.72
C ALA A 72 2.03 0.60 -0.68
N HIS A 73 2.05 1.91 -0.80
CA HIS A 73 2.24 2.68 -2.02
C HIS A 73 3.59 2.35 -2.67
N ARG A 74 3.56 1.56 -3.74
CA ARG A 74 4.73 1.01 -4.44
C ARG A 74 5.63 0.14 -3.55
N GLY A 75 5.06 -0.46 -2.50
CA GLY A 75 5.76 -1.14 -1.42
C GLY A 75 6.13 -0.22 -0.24
N ALA A 76 7.13 -0.58 0.55
CA ALA A 76 7.71 0.31 1.57
C ALA A 76 8.69 1.30 0.90
N SER A 77 8.16 2.15 0.01
CA SER A 77 8.93 2.99 -0.89
C SER A 77 9.69 4.14 -0.20
N ALA A 78 9.36 4.46 1.06
CA ALA A 78 10.16 5.35 1.89
C ALA A 78 11.48 4.72 2.38
N LEU A 79 11.64 3.41 2.25
CA LEU A 79 12.78 2.65 2.79
C LEU A 79 13.60 1.94 1.71
N LEU A 80 12.98 1.55 0.60
CA LEU A 80 13.57 0.74 -0.47
C LEU A 80 13.08 1.24 -1.84
N PRO A 81 13.86 1.07 -2.93
CA PRO A 81 13.42 1.47 -4.26
C PRO A 81 12.04 0.91 -4.61
N GLU A 82 11.16 1.79 -5.07
CA GLU A 82 9.76 1.50 -5.36
C GLU A 82 9.59 0.33 -6.35
N HIS A 83 8.46 -0.40 -6.23
CA HIS A 83 8.07 -1.48 -7.14
C HIS A 83 9.08 -2.63 -7.24
N THR A 84 9.87 -2.85 -6.20
CA THR A 84 10.74 -4.02 -6.07
C THR A 84 10.12 -5.07 -5.16
N LEU A 85 10.45 -6.35 -5.38
CA LEU A 85 9.99 -7.42 -4.48
C LEU A 85 10.50 -7.22 -3.05
N ALA A 86 11.66 -6.56 -2.88
CA ALA A 86 12.20 -6.20 -1.57
C ALA A 86 11.33 -5.14 -0.86
N ALA A 87 10.88 -4.10 -1.58
CA ALA A 87 9.97 -3.09 -1.04
C ALA A 87 8.61 -3.70 -0.65
N TYR A 88 8.10 -4.65 -1.42
CA TYR A 88 6.88 -5.38 -1.08
C TYR A 88 7.08 -6.33 0.12
N ALA A 89 8.26 -6.99 0.22
CA ALA A 89 8.57 -7.82 1.39
C ALA A 89 8.59 -7.00 2.68
N GLN A 90 9.26 -5.86 2.64
CA GLN A 90 9.31 -4.94 3.78
C GLN A 90 7.90 -4.47 4.15
N ALA A 91 7.10 -4.04 3.17
CA ALA A 91 5.73 -3.58 3.41
C ALA A 91 4.86 -4.64 4.10
N ILE A 92 4.96 -5.91 3.68
CA ILE A 92 4.24 -7.03 4.29
C ILE A 92 4.71 -7.27 5.73
N SER A 93 6.02 -7.22 5.96
CA SER A 93 6.62 -7.33 7.30
C SER A 93 6.16 -6.20 8.23
N ASP A 94 5.99 -5.01 7.69
CA ASP A 94 5.51 -3.80 8.38
C ASP A 94 3.99 -3.80 8.61
N GLY A 95 3.29 -4.84 8.18
CA GLY A 95 1.87 -5.04 8.45
C GLY A 95 0.92 -4.41 7.44
N ALA A 96 1.37 -4.04 6.23
CA ALA A 96 0.47 -3.59 5.17
C ALA A 96 -0.63 -4.61 4.87
N ASP A 97 -1.86 -4.15 4.66
CA ASP A 97 -2.99 -4.99 4.27
C ASP A 97 -2.95 -5.32 2.77
N TYR A 98 -2.44 -4.39 1.96
CA TYR A 98 -2.28 -4.52 0.52
C TYR A 98 -0.88 -4.07 0.08
N ILE A 99 -0.34 -4.75 -0.93
CA ILE A 99 0.75 -4.21 -1.73
C ILE A 99 0.18 -3.59 -3.00
N GLU A 100 0.81 -2.52 -3.45
CA GLU A 100 0.31 -1.73 -4.60
C GLU A 100 1.37 -1.68 -5.70
N PRO A 101 1.16 -2.36 -6.84
CA PRO A 101 1.95 -2.21 -8.05
C PRO A 101 1.26 -1.32 -9.09
N ASP A 102 1.95 -0.28 -9.54
CA ASP A 102 1.63 0.43 -10.77
C ASP A 102 2.07 -0.40 -11.99
N LEU A 103 1.22 -0.61 -12.97
CA LEU A 103 1.47 -1.51 -14.08
C LEU A 103 1.62 -0.75 -15.41
N VAL A 104 2.69 -1.08 -16.12
CA VAL A 104 2.99 -0.66 -17.49
C VAL A 104 3.34 -1.88 -18.34
N MET A 105 3.50 -1.71 -19.66
CA MET A 105 3.73 -2.80 -20.60
C MET A 105 5.13 -2.78 -21.18
N SER A 106 5.74 -3.96 -21.35
CA SER A 106 6.91 -4.15 -22.20
C SER A 106 6.52 -4.26 -23.68
N LYS A 107 7.50 -4.16 -24.58
CA LYS A 107 7.33 -4.32 -26.03
C LYS A 107 6.66 -5.63 -26.44
N ASP A 108 6.99 -6.71 -25.74
CA ASP A 108 6.47 -8.06 -25.97
C ASP A 108 5.20 -8.35 -25.13
N GLY A 109 4.60 -7.29 -24.55
CA GLY A 109 3.29 -7.34 -23.93
C GLY A 109 3.26 -8.01 -22.55
N VAL A 110 4.34 -7.93 -21.78
CA VAL A 110 4.39 -8.37 -20.38
C VAL A 110 4.11 -7.16 -19.47
N MET A 111 3.22 -7.32 -18.49
CA MET A 111 2.98 -6.31 -17.45
C MET A 111 4.10 -6.34 -16.42
N LEU A 112 4.62 -5.15 -16.08
CA LEU A 112 5.66 -4.96 -15.09
C LEU A 112 5.34 -3.76 -14.20
N ALA A 113 5.92 -3.76 -13.00
CA ALA A 113 5.63 -2.72 -12.01
C ALA A 113 6.57 -1.52 -12.18
N ARG A 114 6.04 -0.40 -12.69
CA ARG A 114 6.64 0.94 -12.73
C ARG A 114 5.55 2.00 -12.72
N HIS A 115 5.80 3.12 -12.02
CA HIS A 115 4.82 4.21 -11.96
C HIS A 115 4.64 4.92 -13.31
N GLU A 116 5.75 5.20 -14.00
CA GLU A 116 5.74 5.68 -15.39
C GLU A 116 6.27 4.59 -16.32
N ASN A 117 5.86 4.64 -17.58
CA ASN A 117 6.50 3.87 -18.64
C ASN A 117 7.89 4.43 -19.02
N GLU A 118 8.21 5.68 -18.67
CA GLU A 118 9.56 6.25 -18.74
C GLU A 118 10.39 5.75 -17.55
N ILE A 119 11.53 5.09 -17.82
CA ILE A 119 12.32 4.36 -16.81
C ILE A 119 13.69 4.97 -16.50
N GLY A 120 14.02 6.12 -17.08
CA GLY A 120 15.35 6.74 -16.91
C GLY A 120 15.63 7.21 -15.49
N SER A 121 14.60 7.68 -14.77
CA SER A 121 14.73 8.21 -13.41
C SER A 121 14.72 7.12 -12.33
N THR A 122 14.12 5.96 -12.61
CA THR A 122 13.89 4.89 -11.62
C THR A 122 14.63 3.60 -11.92
N THR A 123 15.49 3.60 -12.94
CA THR A 123 16.37 2.48 -13.29
C THR A 123 17.77 2.98 -13.70
N ASP A 124 18.69 2.06 -13.85
CA ASP A 124 20.05 2.31 -14.33
C ASP A 124 20.18 2.29 -15.87
N VAL A 125 19.09 2.37 -16.63
CA VAL A 125 19.05 2.29 -18.10
C VAL A 125 20.02 3.27 -18.78
N ALA A 126 20.21 4.46 -18.22
CA ALA A 126 21.13 5.46 -18.74
C ALA A 126 22.60 5.03 -18.64
N SER A 127 22.92 4.04 -17.81
CA SER A 127 24.27 3.44 -17.66
C SER A 127 24.53 2.28 -18.61
N HIS A 128 23.55 1.94 -19.48
CA HIS A 128 23.61 0.85 -20.46
C HIS A 128 23.86 1.40 -21.87
N PRO A 129 25.12 1.41 -22.37
CA PRO A 129 25.44 1.99 -23.67
C PRO A 129 24.70 1.32 -24.83
N GLU A 130 24.36 0.03 -24.72
CA GLU A 130 23.56 -0.73 -25.68
C GLU A 130 22.13 -0.17 -25.87
N PHE A 131 21.63 0.57 -24.88
CA PHE A 131 20.30 1.18 -24.91
C PHE A 131 20.32 2.68 -25.20
N ALA A 132 21.49 3.29 -25.36
CA ALA A 132 21.61 4.75 -25.56
C ALA A 132 20.81 5.25 -26.77
N SER A 133 20.78 4.51 -27.88
CA SER A 133 20.05 4.89 -29.12
C SER A 133 18.52 4.77 -29.00
N ARG A 134 18.00 4.17 -27.94
CA ARG A 134 16.54 4.03 -27.71
C ARG A 134 15.94 5.22 -26.96
N ARG A 135 16.79 6.15 -26.47
CA ARG A 135 16.28 7.38 -25.86
C ARG A 135 15.52 8.20 -26.91
N THR A 136 14.27 8.51 -26.63
CA THR A 136 13.36 9.15 -27.58
C THR A 136 12.37 10.07 -26.88
N ARG A 137 11.53 10.76 -27.67
CA ARG A 137 10.43 11.58 -27.18
C ARG A 137 9.10 10.95 -27.56
N LYS A 138 8.18 10.88 -26.61
CA LYS A 138 6.82 10.39 -26.81
C LYS A 138 5.81 11.34 -26.21
N LEU A 139 4.59 11.31 -26.73
CA LEU A 139 3.43 11.97 -26.15
C LEU A 139 2.70 10.95 -25.27
N ILE A 140 2.78 11.14 -23.96
CA ILE A 140 2.13 10.28 -22.97
C ILE A 140 1.05 11.12 -22.28
N ASP A 141 -0.22 10.71 -22.38
CA ASP A 141 -1.38 11.40 -21.78
C ASP A 141 -1.39 12.92 -22.03
N GLY A 142 -1.01 13.32 -23.25
CA GLY A 142 -0.95 14.72 -23.65
C GLY A 142 0.33 15.47 -23.28
N GLN A 143 1.27 14.83 -22.56
CA GLN A 143 2.55 15.42 -22.15
C GLN A 143 3.70 14.90 -23.01
N GLN A 144 4.61 15.80 -23.43
CA GLN A 144 5.84 15.41 -24.10
C GLN A 144 6.87 14.91 -23.06
N VAL A 145 7.21 13.64 -23.15
CA VAL A 145 8.18 12.98 -22.26
C VAL A 145 9.37 12.51 -23.07
N GLU A 146 10.59 12.75 -22.56
CA GLU A 146 11.83 12.32 -23.20
C GLU A 146 12.58 11.35 -22.29
N GLY A 147 12.91 10.16 -22.79
CA GLY A 147 13.61 9.13 -22.03
C GLY A 147 13.60 7.78 -22.69
N TRP A 148 13.65 6.73 -21.89
CA TRP A 148 13.56 5.33 -22.29
C TRP A 148 12.23 4.76 -21.81
N PHE A 149 11.47 4.12 -22.71
CA PHE A 149 10.11 3.70 -22.44
C PHE A 149 9.98 2.19 -22.42
N THR A 150 9.29 1.62 -21.43
CA THR A 150 9.15 0.17 -21.23
C THR A 150 8.69 -0.58 -22.48
N GLU A 151 7.79 0.01 -23.26
CA GLU A 151 7.26 -0.57 -24.49
C GLU A 151 8.25 -0.59 -25.68
N ASP A 152 9.42 0.00 -25.53
CA ASP A 152 10.52 -0.10 -26.50
C ASP A 152 11.47 -1.26 -26.19
N PHE A 153 11.30 -1.93 -25.05
CA PHE A 153 12.14 -3.02 -24.57
C PHE A 153 11.32 -4.30 -24.38
N THR A 154 11.92 -5.43 -24.74
CA THR A 154 11.40 -6.74 -24.33
C THR A 154 11.58 -6.94 -22.83
N ILE A 155 10.79 -7.85 -22.23
CA ILE A 155 10.97 -8.17 -20.80
C ILE A 155 12.35 -8.76 -20.51
N ALA A 156 12.95 -9.46 -21.46
CA ALA A 156 14.31 -9.99 -21.33
C ALA A 156 15.36 -8.87 -21.18
N GLU A 157 15.20 -7.78 -21.96
CA GLU A 157 16.06 -6.59 -21.84
C GLU A 157 15.80 -5.84 -20.53
N LEU A 158 14.53 -5.60 -20.16
CA LEU A 158 14.17 -4.92 -18.91
C LEU A 158 14.70 -5.66 -17.66
N ARG A 159 14.78 -6.98 -17.70
CA ARG A 159 15.39 -7.79 -16.63
C ARG A 159 16.89 -7.61 -16.47
N THR A 160 17.58 -6.96 -17.41
CA THR A 160 19.01 -6.61 -17.23
C THR A 160 19.19 -5.35 -16.37
N LEU A 161 18.13 -4.54 -16.23
CA LEU A 161 18.15 -3.29 -15.50
C LEU A 161 17.92 -3.49 -14.00
N TYR A 162 18.45 -2.55 -13.21
CA TYR A 162 18.25 -2.46 -11.78
C TYR A 162 17.44 -1.23 -11.41
N ALA A 163 16.62 -1.36 -10.39
CA ALA A 163 15.87 -0.25 -9.81
C ALA A 163 16.78 0.75 -9.08
N ARG A 164 16.39 2.02 -9.12
CA ARG A 164 17.02 3.14 -8.42
C ARG A 164 15.98 3.92 -7.65
N GLU A 165 16.45 4.61 -6.59
CA GLU A 165 15.62 5.52 -5.79
C GLU A 165 15.12 6.70 -6.63
N ARG A 166 13.81 6.97 -6.56
CA ARG A 166 13.16 8.10 -7.24
C ARG A 166 13.54 9.45 -6.63
N LEU A 167 13.72 9.51 -5.31
CA LEU A 167 13.96 10.72 -4.51
C LEU A 167 15.34 10.68 -3.85
N PRO A 168 16.44 10.56 -4.62
CA PRO A 168 17.76 10.30 -4.07
C PRO A 168 18.25 11.40 -3.12
N GLN A 169 17.80 12.65 -3.29
CA GLN A 169 18.14 13.78 -2.41
C GLN A 169 17.46 13.71 -1.05
N ILE A 170 16.37 12.91 -0.92
CA ILE A 170 15.59 12.77 0.30
C ILE A 170 15.87 11.42 0.96
N ARG A 171 15.89 10.33 0.18
CA ARG A 171 15.97 8.92 0.64
C ARG A 171 17.35 8.29 0.47
N GLY A 172 18.25 8.97 -0.25
CA GLY A 172 19.59 8.46 -0.56
C GLY A 172 19.59 7.42 -1.67
N THR A 173 20.74 6.79 -1.93
CA THR A 173 20.94 5.83 -3.02
C THR A 173 21.54 4.51 -2.54
N ALA A 174 21.42 4.22 -1.25
CA ALA A 174 22.08 3.06 -0.64
C ALA A 174 21.65 1.71 -1.26
N PHE A 175 20.46 1.64 -1.85
CA PHE A 175 19.91 0.43 -2.43
C PHE A 175 19.85 0.45 -3.96
N ASP A 176 20.37 1.49 -4.61
CA ASP A 176 20.45 1.58 -6.07
C ASP A 176 21.25 0.40 -6.64
N GLY A 177 20.77 -0.19 -7.72
CA GLY A 177 21.45 -1.28 -8.40
C GLY A 177 21.38 -2.65 -7.71
N GLN A 178 20.59 -2.80 -6.64
CA GLN A 178 20.49 -4.07 -5.89
C GLN A 178 19.27 -4.91 -6.27
N PHE A 179 18.21 -4.32 -6.80
CA PHE A 179 16.93 -5.00 -7.05
C PHE A 179 16.53 -4.88 -8.52
N ARG A 180 15.95 -5.95 -9.06
CA ARG A 180 15.44 -6.02 -10.43
C ARG A 180 14.02 -5.47 -10.54
N ILE A 181 13.63 -5.11 -11.77
CA ILE A 181 12.25 -4.81 -12.12
C ILE A 181 11.42 -6.09 -12.02
N ALA A 182 10.26 -6.01 -11.38
CA ALA A 182 9.35 -7.13 -11.21
C ALA A 182 8.20 -7.10 -12.22
N THR A 183 7.83 -8.25 -12.77
CA THR A 183 6.60 -8.45 -13.55
C THR A 183 5.41 -8.68 -12.61
N LEU A 184 4.18 -8.46 -13.10
CA LEU A 184 2.97 -8.77 -12.34
C LEU A 184 2.92 -10.24 -11.90
N ASP A 185 3.29 -11.18 -12.78
CA ASP A 185 3.25 -12.61 -12.45
C ASP A 185 4.29 -12.97 -11.37
N GLU A 186 5.45 -12.31 -11.37
CA GLU A 186 6.45 -12.45 -10.30
C GLU A 186 5.93 -11.86 -8.98
N ILE A 187 5.25 -10.72 -9.02
CA ILE A 187 4.61 -10.10 -7.83
C ILE A 187 3.50 -11.00 -7.29
N ILE A 188 2.63 -11.55 -8.12
CA ILE A 188 1.58 -12.50 -7.68
C ILE A 188 2.22 -13.75 -7.06
N SER A 189 3.22 -14.33 -7.71
CA SER A 189 3.93 -15.51 -7.18
C SER A 189 4.61 -15.23 -5.84
N PHE A 190 5.23 -14.08 -5.72
CA PHE A 190 5.82 -13.59 -4.48
C PHE A 190 4.76 -13.39 -3.39
N LEU A 191 3.62 -12.76 -3.71
CA LEU A 191 2.52 -12.50 -2.79
C LEU A 191 1.96 -13.80 -2.19
N VAL A 192 1.78 -14.85 -3.02
CA VAL A 192 1.37 -16.20 -2.57
C VAL A 192 2.33 -16.73 -1.49
N GLN A 193 3.64 -16.63 -1.74
CA GLN A 193 4.65 -17.11 -0.80
C GLN A 193 4.65 -16.30 0.50
N GLN A 194 4.52 -14.98 0.42
CA GLN A 194 4.52 -14.11 1.60
C GLN A 194 3.26 -14.27 2.43
N ALA A 195 2.09 -14.41 1.82
CA ALA A 195 0.84 -14.67 2.54
C ALA A 195 0.90 -15.98 3.33
N GLY A 196 1.49 -17.03 2.73
CA GLY A 196 1.73 -18.29 3.42
C GLY A 196 2.67 -18.16 4.62
N ARG A 197 3.75 -17.37 4.50
CA ARG A 197 4.69 -17.12 5.59
C ARG A 197 4.10 -16.26 6.70
N ALA A 198 3.35 -15.24 6.34
CA ALA A 198 2.71 -14.32 7.28
C ALA A 198 1.47 -14.93 7.97
N ASN A 199 0.98 -16.08 7.47
CA ASN A 199 -0.26 -16.73 7.91
C ASN A 199 -1.46 -15.77 7.96
N ARG A 200 -1.54 -14.85 6.98
CA ARG A 200 -2.65 -13.90 6.80
C ARG A 200 -2.89 -13.62 5.33
N GLY A 201 -4.12 -13.22 5.00
CA GLY A 201 -4.43 -12.67 3.68
C GLY A 201 -3.72 -11.34 3.46
N ILE A 202 -3.19 -11.13 2.27
CA ILE A 202 -2.58 -9.88 1.83
C ILE A 202 -3.23 -9.52 0.50
N GLY A 203 -3.80 -8.32 0.41
CA GLY A 203 -4.45 -7.84 -0.80
C GLY A 203 -3.45 -7.36 -1.85
N LEU A 204 -3.96 -7.20 -3.06
CA LEU A 204 -3.24 -6.61 -4.19
C LEU A 204 -4.04 -5.43 -4.72
N ALA A 205 -3.39 -4.27 -4.86
CA ALA A 205 -4.02 -3.06 -5.38
C ALA A 205 -3.35 -2.59 -6.69
N PRO A 206 -3.51 -3.32 -7.82
CA PRO A 206 -2.83 -2.98 -9.07
C PRO A 206 -3.45 -1.74 -9.72
N GLU A 207 -2.60 -0.80 -10.16
CA GLU A 207 -3.02 0.34 -10.98
C GLU A 207 -2.70 0.10 -12.47
N ILE A 208 -3.66 0.41 -13.34
CA ILE A 208 -3.41 0.49 -14.78
C ILE A 208 -2.91 1.90 -15.09
N LYS A 209 -1.62 2.03 -15.41
CA LYS A 209 -1.00 3.30 -15.84
C LYS A 209 -1.15 3.48 -17.35
N HIS A 210 -1.49 4.70 -17.77
CA HIS A 210 -1.52 5.09 -19.20
C HIS A 210 -2.34 4.12 -20.09
N GLY A 211 -3.49 3.60 -19.59
CA GLY A 211 -4.27 2.55 -20.25
C GLY A 211 -4.65 2.90 -21.70
N SER A 212 -5.13 4.12 -21.94
CA SER A 212 -5.48 4.61 -23.27
C SER A 212 -4.27 4.76 -24.19
N TYR A 213 -3.12 5.19 -23.66
CA TYR A 213 -1.87 5.24 -24.41
C TYR A 213 -1.45 3.84 -24.84
N PHE A 214 -1.32 2.88 -23.91
CA PHE A 214 -0.95 1.50 -24.25
C PHE A 214 -1.92 0.85 -25.24
N LYS A 215 -3.21 1.07 -25.06
CA LYS A 215 -4.22 0.61 -26.02
C LYS A 215 -4.01 1.19 -27.41
N SER A 216 -3.64 2.47 -27.52
CA SER A 216 -3.41 3.16 -28.81
C SER A 216 -2.23 2.58 -29.59
N ILE A 217 -1.25 2.01 -28.92
CA ILE A 217 -0.07 1.35 -29.52
C ILE A 217 -0.20 -0.17 -29.60
N GLY A 218 -1.40 -0.73 -29.41
CA GLY A 218 -1.68 -2.16 -29.58
C GLY A 218 -1.30 -3.02 -28.37
N LEU A 219 -1.12 -2.44 -27.19
CA LEU A 219 -0.78 -3.11 -25.93
C LEU A 219 -1.89 -2.96 -24.86
N PRO A 220 -3.15 -3.35 -25.12
CA PRO A 220 -4.24 -3.21 -24.16
C PRO A 220 -3.96 -4.06 -22.90
N MET A 221 -4.26 -3.50 -21.72
CA MET A 221 -3.88 -4.09 -20.42
C MET A 221 -5.03 -4.84 -19.73
N GLU A 222 -6.27 -4.39 -19.91
CA GLU A 222 -7.43 -4.78 -19.07
C GLU A 222 -7.65 -6.29 -19.06
N ASP A 223 -7.72 -6.92 -20.24
CA ASP A 223 -8.00 -8.36 -20.34
C ASP A 223 -6.83 -9.21 -19.87
N LYS A 224 -5.60 -8.75 -20.10
CA LYS A 224 -4.40 -9.43 -19.59
C LYS A 224 -4.33 -9.37 -18.07
N LEU A 225 -4.63 -8.20 -17.48
CA LEU A 225 -4.67 -8.05 -16.03
C LEU A 225 -5.72 -8.95 -15.40
N LEU A 226 -6.94 -8.95 -15.93
CA LEU A 226 -7.99 -9.86 -15.45
C LEU A 226 -7.60 -11.33 -15.61
N ALA A 227 -6.96 -11.71 -16.72
CA ALA A 227 -6.49 -13.08 -16.94
C ALA A 227 -5.42 -13.50 -15.93
N SER A 228 -4.42 -12.65 -15.65
CA SER A 228 -3.40 -12.91 -14.62
C SER A 228 -4.02 -13.06 -13.23
N LEU A 229 -4.95 -12.18 -12.85
CA LEU A 229 -5.65 -12.26 -11.55
C LEU A 229 -6.53 -13.50 -11.44
N GLN A 230 -7.24 -13.87 -12.50
CA GLN A 230 -8.11 -15.05 -12.53
C GLN A 230 -7.33 -16.36 -12.77
N GLY A 231 -6.10 -16.29 -13.27
CA GLY A 231 -5.24 -17.46 -13.51
C GLY A 231 -4.63 -18.06 -12.24
N ASN A 232 -4.56 -17.31 -11.15
CA ASN A 232 -3.91 -17.74 -9.91
C ASN A 232 -4.93 -18.03 -8.81
N SER A 233 -4.79 -19.16 -8.10
CA SER A 233 -5.73 -19.59 -7.06
C SER A 233 -5.81 -18.62 -5.88
N TYR A 234 -4.71 -17.96 -5.54
CA TYR A 234 -4.67 -16.98 -4.45
C TYR A 234 -5.42 -15.69 -4.83
N THR A 235 -5.14 -15.10 -5.99
CA THR A 235 -5.77 -13.85 -6.42
C THR A 235 -7.25 -14.01 -6.76
N LYS A 236 -7.74 -15.24 -6.98
CA LYS A 236 -9.19 -15.54 -7.08
C LYS A 236 -9.95 -15.30 -5.79
N VAL A 237 -9.29 -15.32 -4.64
CA VAL A 237 -9.94 -15.22 -3.31
C VAL A 237 -9.38 -14.08 -2.46
N ALA A 238 -8.15 -13.66 -2.71
CA ALA A 238 -7.55 -12.51 -2.03
C ALA A 238 -8.30 -11.22 -2.38
N PRO A 239 -8.38 -10.25 -1.48
CA PRO A 239 -8.97 -8.96 -1.80
C PRO A 239 -8.13 -8.23 -2.85
N ILE A 240 -8.76 -7.82 -3.95
CA ILE A 240 -8.14 -7.07 -5.04
C ILE A 240 -8.82 -5.70 -5.14
N LEU A 241 -8.03 -4.62 -5.23
CA LEU A 241 -8.49 -3.27 -5.49
C LEU A 241 -7.83 -2.74 -6.76
N LEU A 242 -8.46 -2.99 -7.91
CA LEU A 242 -7.95 -2.55 -9.20
C LEU A 242 -8.25 -1.06 -9.38
N GLN A 243 -7.24 -0.28 -9.74
CA GLN A 243 -7.33 1.17 -9.77
C GLN A 243 -6.87 1.77 -11.10
N SER A 244 -7.41 2.94 -11.42
CA SER A 244 -7.03 3.75 -12.57
C SER A 244 -7.48 5.19 -12.43
N PHE A 245 -6.73 6.13 -13.03
CA PHE A 245 -7.16 7.51 -13.26
C PHE A 245 -8.12 7.64 -14.45
N GLU A 246 -8.09 6.69 -15.38
CA GLU A 246 -8.98 6.69 -16.55
C GLU A 246 -10.32 6.03 -16.20
N THR A 247 -11.40 6.50 -16.85
CA THR A 247 -12.76 6.01 -16.59
C THR A 247 -13.14 4.84 -17.48
N ALA A 248 -12.69 4.84 -18.73
CA ALA A 248 -13.11 3.87 -19.75
C ALA A 248 -12.66 2.45 -19.43
N ASN A 249 -11.43 2.28 -18.96
CA ASN A 249 -10.87 0.98 -18.59
C ASN A 249 -11.61 0.38 -17.37
N LEU A 250 -11.91 1.18 -16.33
CA LEU A 250 -12.68 0.72 -15.17
C LEU A 250 -14.11 0.31 -15.55
N ARG A 251 -14.78 1.09 -16.41
CA ARG A 251 -16.12 0.74 -16.94
C ARG A 251 -16.08 -0.55 -17.76
N GLN A 252 -15.06 -0.73 -18.60
CA GLN A 252 -14.84 -1.95 -19.37
C GLN A 252 -14.61 -3.16 -18.44
N ILE A 253 -13.79 -3.00 -17.40
CA ILE A 253 -13.52 -4.05 -16.40
C ILE A 253 -14.80 -4.38 -15.62
N ARG A 254 -15.55 -3.37 -15.13
CA ARG A 254 -16.82 -3.59 -14.41
C ARG A 254 -17.81 -4.41 -15.23
N ALA A 255 -17.91 -4.15 -16.53
CA ALA A 255 -18.81 -4.90 -17.40
C ALA A 255 -18.45 -6.41 -17.53
N LYS A 256 -17.18 -6.77 -17.25
CA LYS A 256 -16.67 -8.14 -17.29
C LYS A 256 -16.69 -8.85 -15.92
N LEU A 257 -16.73 -8.09 -14.82
CA LEU A 257 -16.76 -8.66 -13.48
C LEU A 257 -18.15 -9.19 -13.15
N GLY A 258 -18.21 -10.42 -12.62
CA GLY A 258 -19.43 -10.98 -12.05
C GLY A 258 -19.84 -10.33 -10.72
N LYS A 259 -21.04 -10.61 -10.25
CA LYS A 259 -21.58 -10.05 -8.99
C LYS A 259 -20.78 -10.48 -7.75
N ASP A 260 -20.21 -11.68 -7.78
CA ASP A 260 -19.48 -12.27 -6.65
C ASP A 260 -17.95 -12.12 -6.82
N SER A 261 -17.51 -11.14 -7.60
CA SER A 261 -16.08 -10.87 -7.80
C SER A 261 -15.42 -10.36 -6.51
N ASN A 262 -14.25 -10.93 -6.19
CA ASN A 262 -13.36 -10.41 -5.16
C ASN A 262 -12.57 -9.16 -5.61
N ILE A 263 -12.75 -8.72 -6.86
CA ILE A 263 -12.13 -7.53 -7.44
C ILE A 263 -13.06 -6.35 -7.23
N ARG A 264 -12.60 -5.38 -6.47
CA ARG A 264 -13.21 -4.05 -6.32
C ARG A 264 -12.47 -3.06 -7.21
N LEU A 265 -13.17 -2.02 -7.65
CA LEU A 265 -12.63 -0.98 -8.52
C LEU A 265 -12.51 0.35 -7.78
N LEU A 266 -11.36 0.98 -7.91
CA LEU A 266 -11.06 2.31 -7.37
C LEU A 266 -10.88 3.30 -8.52
N GLN A 267 -11.71 4.33 -8.59
CA GLN A 267 -11.48 5.48 -9.46
C GLN A 267 -10.53 6.46 -8.77
N LEU A 268 -9.34 6.63 -9.32
CA LEU A 268 -8.41 7.65 -8.87
C LEU A 268 -8.82 9.02 -9.42
N LEU A 269 -8.75 10.05 -8.59
CA LEU A 269 -9.12 11.42 -8.91
C LEU A 269 -7.93 12.34 -8.61
N ASP A 270 -7.46 13.04 -9.63
CA ASP A 270 -6.34 13.99 -9.53
C ASP A 270 -6.84 15.43 -9.31
N GLY A 271 -5.95 16.40 -9.49
CA GLY A 271 -6.23 17.80 -9.22
C GLY A 271 -7.24 18.45 -10.16
N GLY A 272 -8.18 19.11 -9.58
CA GLY A 272 -9.04 20.19 -10.06
C GLY A 272 -9.51 20.09 -11.51
N ASP A 273 -8.96 20.96 -12.36
CA ASP A 273 -9.43 21.15 -13.73
C ASP A 273 -8.81 20.16 -14.74
N GLU A 274 -7.95 19.25 -14.29
CA GLU A 274 -7.39 18.20 -15.12
C GLU A 274 -8.47 17.18 -15.49
N LYS A 275 -8.23 16.47 -16.60
CA LYS A 275 -9.16 15.49 -17.15
C LYS A 275 -8.53 14.10 -17.13
N PRO A 276 -9.31 13.04 -16.93
CA PRO A 276 -8.86 11.69 -17.25
C PRO A 276 -8.31 11.61 -18.68
N ALA A 277 -7.19 10.90 -18.87
CA ALA A 277 -6.50 10.84 -20.16
C ALA A 277 -7.41 10.30 -21.29
N ASP A 278 -8.23 9.29 -21.00
CA ASP A 278 -9.22 8.74 -21.92
C ASP A 278 -10.28 9.77 -22.33
N VAL A 279 -10.73 10.60 -21.39
CA VAL A 279 -11.69 11.68 -21.66
C VAL A 279 -11.05 12.75 -22.54
N ALA A 280 -9.82 13.16 -22.22
CA ALA A 280 -9.07 14.16 -22.98
C ALA A 280 -8.81 13.68 -24.42
N LEU A 281 -8.39 12.41 -24.60
CA LEU A 281 -8.18 11.78 -25.92
C LEU A 281 -9.45 11.71 -26.75
N ALA A 282 -10.59 11.46 -26.11
CA ALA A 282 -11.91 11.44 -26.79
C ALA A 282 -12.46 12.86 -27.08
N GLY A 283 -11.75 13.93 -26.75
CA GLY A 283 -12.23 15.32 -26.90
C GLY A 283 -13.32 15.71 -25.90
N GLY A 284 -13.47 14.94 -24.80
CA GLY A 284 -14.43 15.18 -23.74
C GLY A 284 -14.04 16.35 -22.83
N THR A 285 -14.98 16.78 -21.99
CA THR A 285 -14.81 17.95 -21.11
C THR A 285 -14.87 17.64 -19.62
N LEU A 286 -15.16 16.39 -19.23
CA LEU A 286 -15.27 15.98 -17.83
C LEU A 286 -13.92 16.16 -17.12
N THR A 287 -13.92 16.93 -16.03
CA THR A 287 -12.74 17.16 -15.18
C THR A 287 -12.83 16.37 -13.87
N TYR A 288 -11.70 16.18 -13.19
CA TYR A 288 -11.71 15.55 -11.87
C TYR A 288 -12.51 16.37 -10.85
N ALA A 289 -12.50 17.72 -10.92
CA ALA A 289 -13.35 18.55 -10.07
C ALA A 289 -14.85 18.24 -10.27
N GLN A 290 -15.29 18.02 -11.52
CA GLN A 290 -16.67 17.63 -11.81
C GLN A 290 -16.97 16.21 -11.30
N MET A 291 -16.00 15.29 -11.37
CA MET A 291 -16.13 13.94 -10.84
C MET A 291 -16.25 13.91 -9.31
N MET A 292 -15.66 14.88 -8.61
CA MET A 292 -15.75 15.04 -7.15
C MET A 292 -17.03 15.71 -6.66
N THR A 293 -17.94 16.16 -7.55
CA THR A 293 -19.26 16.65 -7.15
C THR A 293 -20.19 15.51 -6.75
N PRO A 294 -21.27 15.74 -5.95
CA PRO A 294 -22.25 14.69 -5.63
C PRO A 294 -22.81 13.96 -6.86
N ALA A 295 -23.03 14.67 -7.97
CA ALA A 295 -23.49 14.07 -9.23
C ALA A 295 -22.40 13.20 -9.87
N GLY A 296 -21.15 13.68 -9.90
CA GLY A 296 -20.00 12.92 -10.42
C GLY A 296 -19.73 11.67 -9.59
N LEU A 297 -19.81 11.75 -8.26
CA LEU A 297 -19.68 10.61 -7.35
C LEU A 297 -20.78 9.58 -7.59
N GLY A 298 -22.03 10.02 -7.82
CA GLY A 298 -23.13 9.14 -8.22
C GLY A 298 -22.88 8.43 -9.55
N ASP A 299 -22.18 9.06 -10.50
CA ASP A 299 -21.77 8.43 -11.76
C ASP A 299 -20.63 7.42 -11.55
N ILE A 300 -19.65 7.73 -10.70
CA ILE A 300 -18.56 6.81 -10.33
C ILE A 300 -19.14 5.56 -9.65
N ALA A 301 -20.08 5.69 -8.73
CA ALA A 301 -20.70 4.58 -8.02
C ALA A 301 -21.39 3.54 -8.92
N ARG A 302 -21.66 3.87 -10.18
CA ARG A 302 -22.20 2.91 -11.17
C ARG A 302 -21.17 1.89 -11.64
N TYR A 303 -19.87 2.19 -11.53
CA TYR A 303 -18.81 1.32 -12.03
C TYR A 303 -17.66 1.07 -11.05
N ALA A 304 -17.46 1.91 -10.06
CA ALA A 304 -16.42 1.75 -9.06
C ALA A 304 -17.02 1.56 -7.65
N ASP A 305 -16.23 1.00 -6.76
CA ASP A 305 -16.59 0.71 -5.37
C ASP A 305 -15.96 1.72 -4.41
N ALA A 306 -14.95 2.46 -4.88
CA ALA A 306 -14.20 3.43 -4.12
C ALA A 306 -13.68 4.57 -4.99
N ILE A 307 -13.36 5.69 -4.37
CA ILE A 307 -12.55 6.77 -4.95
C ILE A 307 -11.19 6.85 -4.24
N GLY A 308 -10.13 7.09 -5.01
CA GLY A 308 -8.81 7.46 -4.49
C GLY A 308 -8.57 8.94 -4.75
N VAL A 309 -8.27 9.71 -3.70
CA VAL A 309 -8.21 11.17 -3.79
C VAL A 309 -6.91 11.69 -3.18
N GLU A 310 -6.29 12.69 -3.82
CA GLU A 310 -5.17 13.41 -3.22
C GLU A 310 -5.62 13.98 -1.86
N ARG A 311 -4.82 13.71 -0.82
CA ARG A 311 -5.20 13.99 0.56
C ARG A 311 -5.61 15.43 0.82
N ARG A 312 -5.01 16.43 0.13
CA ARG A 312 -5.36 17.85 0.33
C ARG A 312 -6.73 18.23 -0.20
N ALA A 313 -7.29 17.46 -1.11
CA ALA A 313 -8.68 17.62 -1.52
C ALA A 313 -9.67 17.15 -0.42
N LEU A 314 -9.24 16.25 0.46
CA LEU A 314 -10.02 15.76 1.62
C LEU A 314 -9.85 16.67 2.84
N VAL A 315 -8.60 16.99 3.19
CA VAL A 315 -8.25 17.87 4.32
C VAL A 315 -7.22 18.91 3.83
N PRO A 316 -7.67 20.10 3.46
CA PRO A 316 -6.78 21.15 2.96
C PRO A 316 -5.89 21.73 4.08
N LEU A 317 -4.94 22.56 3.70
CA LEU A 317 -4.14 23.34 4.63
C LEU A 317 -4.71 24.75 4.77
N ASP A 318 -4.67 25.28 5.98
CA ASP A 318 -4.96 26.69 6.24
C ASP A 318 -3.77 27.60 5.85
N ALA A 319 -3.96 28.91 5.98
CA ALA A 319 -2.93 29.91 5.68
C ALA A 319 -1.66 29.78 6.55
N GLN A 320 -1.72 29.07 7.65
CA GLN A 320 -0.61 28.79 8.56
C GLN A 320 0.05 27.42 8.29
N GLY A 321 -0.39 26.69 7.25
CA GLY A 321 0.11 25.38 6.88
C GLY A 321 -0.29 24.26 7.85
N LYS A 322 -1.35 24.44 8.60
CA LYS A 322 -1.98 23.41 9.44
C LYS A 322 -3.09 22.70 8.67
N LEU A 323 -3.42 21.49 9.07
CA LEU A 323 -4.62 20.81 8.58
C LEU A 323 -5.87 21.60 8.97
N ALA A 324 -6.68 21.95 7.99
CA ALA A 324 -7.97 22.59 8.15
C ALA A 324 -9.08 21.56 8.42
N ALA A 325 -10.33 22.02 8.53
CA ALA A 325 -11.46 21.12 8.61
C ALA A 325 -11.59 20.28 7.33
N PRO A 326 -12.02 19.00 7.40
CA PRO A 326 -12.29 18.18 6.24
C PRO A 326 -13.31 18.85 5.31
N THR A 327 -13.15 18.62 4.00
CA THR A 327 -14.15 19.02 2.99
C THR A 327 -15.38 18.11 3.07
N ALA A 328 -16.45 18.46 2.35
CA ALA A 328 -17.64 17.62 2.27
C ALA A 328 -17.40 16.31 1.48
N LEU A 329 -16.31 16.19 0.74
CA LEU A 329 -16.06 15.11 -0.23
C LEU A 329 -16.15 13.70 0.39
N ILE A 330 -15.67 13.51 1.64
CA ILE A 330 -15.76 12.20 2.33
C ILE A 330 -17.25 11.83 2.56
N GLY A 331 -18.03 12.76 3.11
CA GLY A 331 -19.45 12.55 3.35
C GLY A 331 -20.26 12.34 2.06
N ASP A 332 -19.97 13.13 1.02
CA ASP A 332 -20.62 13.02 -0.30
C ASP A 332 -20.33 11.67 -0.97
N ALA A 333 -19.06 11.18 -0.88
CA ALA A 333 -18.68 9.88 -1.39
C ALA A 333 -19.39 8.73 -0.65
N HIS A 334 -19.43 8.79 0.68
CA HIS A 334 -20.17 7.80 1.49
C HIS A 334 -21.67 7.82 1.19
N ALA A 335 -22.26 9.01 0.99
CA ALA A 335 -23.66 9.14 0.58
C ALA A 335 -23.94 8.52 -0.80
N ALA A 336 -22.95 8.51 -1.70
CA ALA A 336 -23.00 7.83 -2.98
C ALA A 336 -22.70 6.30 -2.89
N GLY A 337 -22.35 5.78 -1.72
CA GLY A 337 -21.99 4.38 -1.49
C GLY A 337 -20.56 4.03 -1.87
N LEU A 338 -19.67 5.03 -2.00
CA LEU A 338 -18.26 4.86 -2.34
C LEU A 338 -17.39 4.89 -1.07
N GLN A 339 -16.38 4.02 -1.00
CA GLN A 339 -15.30 4.16 -0.03
C GLN A 339 -14.34 5.26 -0.45
N VAL A 340 -13.68 5.87 0.53
CA VAL A 340 -12.70 6.95 0.32
C VAL A 340 -11.31 6.48 0.71
N VAL A 341 -10.39 6.48 -0.26
CA VAL A 341 -8.99 6.12 -0.09
C VAL A 341 -8.12 7.35 -0.31
N ALA A 342 -7.39 7.78 0.72
CA ALA A 342 -6.49 8.93 0.59
C ALA A 342 -5.11 8.54 0.05
N TYR A 343 -4.56 9.30 -0.90
CA TYR A 343 -3.20 9.11 -1.37
C TYR A 343 -2.37 10.42 -1.35
N SER A 344 -1.07 10.34 -1.18
CA SER A 344 -0.30 9.33 -0.53
C SER A 344 0.45 9.97 0.63
N PHE A 345 0.55 9.24 1.75
CA PHE A 345 1.25 9.72 2.94
C PHE A 345 2.73 9.36 2.87
N ARG A 346 3.59 10.34 3.13
CA ARG A 346 5.04 10.22 3.08
C ARG A 346 5.64 10.82 4.34
N PRO A 347 6.62 10.16 4.98
CA PRO A 347 7.09 10.59 6.29
C PRO A 347 8.13 11.72 6.28
N GLU A 348 8.60 12.14 5.11
CA GLU A 348 9.65 13.17 5.01
C GLU A 348 9.04 14.58 5.04
N ASN A 349 9.73 15.51 5.69
CA ASN A 349 9.29 16.88 5.89
C ASN A 349 8.76 17.61 4.63
N PRO A 350 9.35 17.48 3.41
CA PRO A 350 8.81 18.15 2.23
C PRO A 350 7.34 17.79 1.92
N PHE A 351 6.88 16.60 2.34
CA PHE A 351 5.53 16.12 2.07
C PHE A 351 4.55 16.37 3.21
N LEU A 352 5.04 16.68 4.40
CA LEU A 352 4.22 16.94 5.59
C LEU A 352 3.64 18.36 5.59
N PRO A 353 2.50 18.57 6.26
CA PRO A 353 2.01 19.91 6.55
C PRO A 353 3.12 20.76 7.19
N PRO A 354 3.33 22.01 6.73
CA PRO A 354 4.37 22.87 7.27
C PRO A 354 4.37 22.95 8.80
N ALA A 355 3.20 23.00 9.41
CA ALA A 355 3.04 23.09 10.88
C ALA A 355 3.50 21.83 11.64
N LEU A 356 3.66 20.69 10.96
CA LEU A 356 4.11 19.43 11.57
C LEU A 356 5.59 19.12 11.32
N ARG A 357 6.28 19.91 10.47
CA ARG A 357 7.67 19.68 10.11
C ARG A 357 8.60 19.94 11.29
N GLN A 358 9.59 19.07 11.47
CA GLN A 358 10.59 19.19 12.54
C GLN A 358 11.97 18.76 12.01
N GLY A 359 13.02 19.38 12.53
CA GLY A 359 14.40 19.06 12.16
C GLY A 359 14.83 19.59 10.79
N ALA A 360 15.71 18.86 10.11
CA ALA A 360 16.24 19.24 8.80
C ALA A 360 15.16 19.21 7.70
N GLU A 361 15.38 19.97 6.62
CA GLU A 361 14.41 20.11 5.51
C GLU A 361 13.96 18.76 4.95
N ASN A 362 14.87 17.83 4.70
CA ASN A 362 14.58 16.51 4.13
C ASN A 362 14.48 15.41 5.19
N ALA A 363 14.37 15.77 6.48
CA ALA A 363 14.29 14.76 7.55
C ALA A 363 13.02 13.93 7.45
N ARG A 364 13.18 12.63 7.70
CA ARG A 364 12.06 11.72 7.96
C ARG A 364 11.51 12.05 9.35
N ASN A 365 10.20 12.26 9.46
CA ASN A 365 9.53 12.69 10.68
C ASN A 365 8.36 11.73 11.00
N PRO A 366 8.65 10.59 11.65
CA PRO A 366 7.67 9.54 11.91
C PRO A 366 6.44 9.99 12.70
N ASP A 367 6.66 10.79 13.76
CA ASP A 367 5.56 11.20 14.64
C ASP A 367 4.62 12.19 13.95
N ALA A 368 5.16 13.10 13.13
CA ALA A 368 4.37 14.00 12.32
C ALA A 368 3.56 13.26 11.25
N SER A 369 4.15 12.25 10.61
CA SER A 369 3.46 11.39 9.64
C SER A 369 2.29 10.65 10.30
N VAL A 370 2.51 10.04 11.47
CA VAL A 370 1.45 9.37 12.23
C VAL A 370 0.36 10.35 12.65
N ALA A 371 0.72 11.55 13.10
CA ALA A 371 -0.24 12.59 13.48
C ALA A 371 -1.07 13.04 12.27
N GLU A 372 -0.44 13.24 11.12
CA GLU A 372 -1.15 13.55 9.87
C GLU A 372 -2.14 12.44 9.52
N ILE A 373 -1.70 11.18 9.42
CA ILE A 373 -2.58 10.05 9.09
C ILE A 373 -3.77 9.99 10.05
N ARG A 374 -3.54 10.12 11.37
CA ARG A 374 -4.62 10.09 12.38
C ARG A 374 -5.67 11.18 12.17
N ALA A 375 -5.27 12.37 11.72
CA ALA A 375 -6.24 13.43 11.40
C ALA A 375 -7.19 13.01 10.25
N TYR A 376 -6.68 12.29 9.25
CA TYR A 376 -7.51 11.75 8.16
C TYR A 376 -8.37 10.57 8.60
N LEU A 377 -7.88 9.71 9.49
CA LEU A 377 -8.68 8.65 10.10
C LEU A 377 -9.86 9.24 10.89
N GLN A 378 -9.63 10.32 11.63
CA GLN A 378 -10.68 11.06 12.34
C GLN A 378 -11.66 11.74 11.38
N ALA A 379 -11.21 12.16 10.20
CA ALA A 379 -12.06 12.70 9.14
C ALA A 379 -12.97 11.66 8.49
N GLY A 380 -12.68 10.36 8.68
CA GLY A 380 -13.54 9.25 8.26
C GLY A 380 -13.13 8.59 6.94
N ILE A 381 -11.86 8.63 6.53
CA ILE A 381 -11.39 7.83 5.38
C ILE A 381 -11.45 6.34 5.68
N ASP A 382 -11.67 5.51 4.65
CA ASP A 382 -11.79 4.04 4.77
C ASP A 382 -10.45 3.32 4.58
N ALA A 383 -9.51 3.93 3.87
CA ALA A 383 -8.17 3.41 3.63
C ALA A 383 -7.22 4.52 3.18
N PHE A 384 -5.94 4.21 3.08
CA PHE A 384 -4.96 5.15 2.58
C PHE A 384 -3.71 4.46 2.02
N PHE A 385 -3.07 5.14 1.06
CA PHE A 385 -1.76 4.76 0.54
C PHE A 385 -0.64 5.45 1.31
N THR A 386 0.37 4.70 1.71
CA THR A 386 1.55 5.23 2.40
C THR A 386 2.84 4.64 1.87
N ASP A 387 3.88 5.48 1.77
CA ASP A 387 5.24 5.03 1.43
C ASP A 387 5.92 4.29 2.62
N ASP A 388 5.34 4.41 3.84
CA ASP A 388 5.85 3.79 5.07
C ASP A 388 4.74 3.03 5.80
N PRO A 389 4.53 1.74 5.47
CA PRO A 389 3.46 0.94 6.05
C PRO A 389 3.56 0.76 7.57
N ALA A 390 4.77 0.74 8.15
CA ALA A 390 4.94 0.64 9.60
C ALA A 390 4.32 1.84 10.32
N LEU A 391 4.52 3.06 9.78
CA LEU A 391 3.89 4.26 10.32
C LEU A 391 2.38 4.27 10.08
N GLY A 392 1.94 3.75 8.92
CA GLY A 392 0.52 3.53 8.65
C GLY A 392 -0.13 2.64 9.71
N ARG A 393 0.45 1.48 10.01
CA ARG A 393 -0.03 0.58 11.06
C ARG A 393 -0.02 1.24 12.44
N ARG A 394 1.07 1.92 12.76
CA ARG A 394 1.17 2.67 14.03
C ARG A 394 0.04 3.69 14.17
N ALA A 395 -0.35 4.35 13.10
CA ALA A 395 -1.47 5.30 13.11
C ALA A 395 -2.82 4.61 13.37
N VAL A 396 -3.06 3.47 12.70
CA VAL A 396 -4.32 2.69 12.77
C VAL A 396 -4.44 1.96 14.11
N ASP A 397 -3.39 1.29 14.56
CA ASP A 397 -3.42 0.40 15.73
C ASP A 397 -3.30 1.15 17.07
N GLY A 398 -3.10 2.47 17.05
CA GLY A 398 -2.97 3.26 18.26
C GLY A 398 -1.62 3.13 18.96
N GLY A 399 -0.59 2.58 18.32
CA GLY A 399 0.75 2.45 18.86
C GLY A 399 1.42 3.80 19.16
N SER A 400 2.18 3.87 20.26
CA SER A 400 3.00 5.03 20.65
C SER A 400 4.32 5.07 19.86
#